data_95acbbdfc4be77a183e645e2a40f8f35
#
_entry.id   95acbbdfc4be77a183e645e2a40f8f35
#
_cell.length_a   1.000
_cell.length_b   1.000
_cell.length_c   1.000
_cell.angle_alpha   90.00
_cell.angle_beta   90.00
_cell.angle_gamma   90.00
#
_symmetry.space_group_name_H-M   'P 1'
#
loop_
_entity.id
_entity.type
_entity.pdbx_description
1 polymer ?
#
loop_
_entity_poly.entity_id
_entity_poly.type
_entity_poly.pdbx_seq_one_letter_code
_entity_poly.pdbx_strand_id
1 'polypeptide(L)'
;AAGGATVIYLDYDVAPKYVYPTQLNQALDVWEEITGKLGFKPENVICGGDSAGGNLMLALMLRLRDEGKPLPKGGFGISPWTDMNALGKSYSENYNKDVIFGRRTGALDEEKREMFRNYDLYSWLEGSDRSDPYVSPVYADFRGFPPMFFTVGCDEMLRSDTETIVENMRKNKVPVGVFRGNGMWHAFALYHGIIPEATAAFSDIVSFISDRFECYDYTYPGREYRLS
;
A
#
# COMPACT_ATOMS: atom_id res chain seq x y z
N ALA A 1 -19.14 2.01 -7.40
CA ALA A 1 -18.09 2.73 -6.68
C ALA A 1 -18.71 3.68 -5.66
N ALA A 2 -18.36 3.53 -4.39
CA ALA A 2 -18.72 4.51 -3.38
C ALA A 2 -18.08 5.86 -3.81
N GLY A 3 -18.88 6.95 -3.81
CA GLY A 3 -18.38 8.27 -4.16
C GLY A 3 -18.36 8.63 -5.65
N GLY A 4 -19.02 7.86 -6.54
CA GLY A 4 -19.18 8.23 -7.97
C GLY A 4 -17.90 8.18 -8.81
N ALA A 5 -16.80 7.62 -8.29
CA ALA A 5 -15.55 7.46 -9.02
C ALA A 5 -15.62 6.30 -10.02
N THR A 6 -15.01 6.48 -11.19
CA THR A 6 -14.70 5.36 -12.09
C THR A 6 -13.53 4.57 -11.50
N VAL A 7 -13.69 3.26 -11.34
CA VAL A 7 -12.63 2.38 -10.86
C VAL A 7 -12.03 1.63 -12.04
N ILE A 8 -10.71 1.74 -12.21
CA ILE A 8 -9.94 0.98 -13.18
C ILE A 8 -9.11 -0.03 -12.38
N TYR A 9 -9.34 -1.30 -12.62
CA TYR A 9 -8.60 -2.39 -12.00
C TYR A 9 -7.48 -2.84 -12.94
N LEU A 10 -6.26 -2.92 -12.43
CA LEU A 10 -5.10 -3.45 -13.13
C LEU A 10 -4.98 -4.95 -12.84
N ASP A 11 -5.26 -5.76 -13.86
CA ASP A 11 -5.03 -7.21 -13.85
C ASP A 11 -3.63 -7.49 -14.42
N TYR A 12 -2.61 -7.41 -13.55
CA TYR A 12 -1.23 -7.59 -13.95
C TYR A 12 -0.80 -9.06 -13.88
N ASP A 13 0.16 -9.41 -14.71
CA ASP A 13 0.76 -10.74 -14.75
C ASP A 13 1.51 -11.07 -13.44
N VAL A 14 1.37 -12.31 -12.95
CA VAL A 14 1.88 -12.72 -11.64
C VAL A 14 2.98 -13.78 -11.73
N ALA A 15 3.78 -13.85 -10.67
CA ALA A 15 4.77 -14.89 -10.47
C ALA A 15 4.10 -16.28 -10.32
N PRO A 16 4.82 -17.38 -10.58
CA PRO A 16 6.26 -17.42 -10.96
C PRO A 16 6.51 -17.20 -12.46
N LYS A 17 5.46 -17.12 -13.28
CA LYS A 17 5.62 -17.00 -14.74
C LYS A 17 6.19 -15.64 -15.14
N TYR A 18 5.79 -14.59 -14.44
CA TYR A 18 6.23 -13.22 -14.67
C TYR A 18 6.83 -12.64 -13.39
N VAL A 19 8.03 -12.12 -13.49
CA VAL A 19 8.81 -11.62 -12.36
C VAL A 19 9.12 -10.14 -12.53
N TYR A 20 9.63 -9.50 -11.47
CA TYR A 20 10.06 -8.11 -11.51
C TYR A 20 11.07 -7.90 -12.67
N PRO A 21 10.94 -6.82 -13.46
CA PRO A 21 10.04 -5.66 -13.25
C PRO A 21 8.73 -5.70 -14.07
N THR A 22 8.25 -6.88 -14.51
CA THR A 22 7.06 -7.00 -15.39
C THR A 22 5.87 -6.24 -14.84
N GLN A 23 5.53 -6.43 -13.56
CA GLN A 23 4.36 -5.82 -12.92
C GLN A 23 4.47 -4.29 -12.91
N LEU A 24 5.65 -3.76 -12.61
CA LEU A 24 5.90 -2.32 -12.62
C LEU A 24 5.79 -1.73 -14.04
N ASN A 25 6.33 -2.43 -15.03
CA ASN A 25 6.22 -1.99 -16.43
C ASN A 25 4.75 -1.96 -16.89
N GLN A 26 3.98 -3.00 -16.57
CA GLN A 26 2.55 -3.04 -16.88
C GLN A 26 1.77 -1.92 -16.17
N ALA A 27 2.13 -1.60 -14.92
CA ALA A 27 1.51 -0.47 -14.22
C ALA A 27 1.84 0.87 -14.89
N LEU A 28 3.05 1.04 -15.40
CA LEU A 28 3.45 2.22 -16.19
C LEU A 28 2.69 2.29 -17.52
N ASP A 29 2.57 1.18 -18.24
CA ASP A 29 1.81 1.12 -19.50
C ASP A 29 0.35 1.51 -19.28
N VAL A 30 -0.28 1.00 -18.22
CA VAL A 30 -1.66 1.35 -17.86
C VAL A 30 -1.77 2.81 -17.43
N TRP A 31 -0.80 3.35 -16.71
CA TRP A 31 -0.78 4.78 -16.38
C TRP A 31 -0.74 5.66 -17.65
N GLU A 32 0.10 5.29 -18.61
CA GLU A 32 0.19 6.00 -19.90
C GLU A 32 -1.10 5.85 -20.73
N GLU A 33 -1.74 4.69 -20.68
CA GLU A 33 -3.05 4.49 -21.33
C GLU A 33 -4.12 5.39 -20.69
N ILE A 34 -4.21 5.40 -19.36
CA ILE A 34 -5.18 6.19 -18.59
C ILE A 34 -4.98 7.68 -18.86
N THR A 35 -3.76 8.17 -18.78
CA THR A 35 -3.47 9.61 -18.87
C THR A 35 -3.33 10.10 -20.31
N GLY A 36 -2.90 9.24 -21.21
CA GLY A 36 -2.74 9.56 -22.63
C GLY A 36 -4.01 9.29 -23.44
N LYS A 37 -4.32 8.01 -23.73
CA LYS A 37 -5.40 7.65 -24.65
C LYS A 37 -6.80 7.86 -24.05
N LEU A 38 -7.01 7.52 -22.77
CA LEU A 38 -8.29 7.74 -22.11
C LEU A 38 -8.47 9.19 -21.67
N GLY A 39 -7.39 9.99 -21.65
CA GLY A 39 -7.43 11.43 -21.41
C GLY A 39 -7.75 11.84 -19.96
N PHE A 40 -7.60 10.94 -18.98
CA PHE A 40 -7.72 11.31 -17.59
C PHE A 40 -6.52 12.17 -17.18
N LYS A 41 -6.78 13.32 -16.59
CA LYS A 41 -5.70 14.16 -16.05
C LYS A 41 -5.14 13.53 -14.78
N PRO A 42 -3.80 13.49 -14.58
CA PRO A 42 -3.16 12.96 -13.36
C PRO A 42 -3.74 13.52 -12.06
N GLU A 43 -4.07 14.82 -12.04
CA GLU A 43 -4.74 15.48 -10.91
C GLU A 43 -6.18 15.01 -10.65
N ASN A 44 -6.73 14.15 -11.49
CA ASN A 44 -8.05 13.53 -11.32
C ASN A 44 -7.94 12.02 -11.05
N VAL A 45 -6.76 11.51 -10.78
CA VAL A 45 -6.50 10.08 -10.52
C VAL A 45 -6.00 9.89 -9.08
N ILE A 46 -6.55 8.91 -8.39
CA ILE A 46 -6.05 8.37 -7.13
C ILE A 46 -5.61 6.94 -7.40
N CYS A 47 -4.39 6.60 -7.01
CA CYS A 47 -3.91 5.23 -7.06
C CYS A 47 -4.14 4.52 -5.72
N GLY A 48 -4.47 3.24 -5.76
CA GLY A 48 -4.63 2.46 -4.53
C GLY A 48 -4.28 0.99 -4.72
N GLY A 49 -3.95 0.33 -3.62
CA GLY A 49 -3.67 -1.11 -3.64
C GLY A 49 -3.56 -1.70 -2.24
N ASP A 50 -3.77 -3.00 -2.15
CA ASP A 50 -3.59 -3.76 -0.92
C ASP A 50 -2.36 -4.66 -1.02
N SER A 51 -1.69 -4.91 0.10
CA SER A 51 -0.55 -5.83 0.20
C SER A 51 0.50 -5.60 -0.89
N ALA A 52 0.74 -6.58 -1.76
CA ALA A 52 1.61 -6.47 -2.93
C ALA A 52 1.15 -5.38 -3.92
N GLY A 53 -0.17 -5.18 -4.07
CA GLY A 53 -0.72 -4.08 -4.87
C GLY A 53 -0.40 -2.70 -4.28
N GLY A 54 -0.33 -2.60 -2.95
CA GLY A 54 0.14 -1.40 -2.25
C GLY A 54 1.63 -1.12 -2.50
N ASN A 55 2.45 -2.16 -2.60
CA ASN A 55 3.84 -2.06 -3.05
C ASN A 55 3.91 -1.54 -4.49
N LEU A 56 3.18 -2.20 -5.41
CA LEU A 56 3.17 -1.84 -6.83
C LEU A 56 2.70 -0.39 -7.05
N MET A 57 1.70 0.07 -6.31
CA MET A 57 1.24 1.46 -6.33
C MET A 57 2.36 2.44 -5.94
N LEU A 58 3.09 2.14 -4.84
CA LEU A 58 4.21 2.97 -4.41
C LEU A 58 5.37 2.95 -5.41
N ALA A 59 5.72 1.77 -5.94
CA ALA A 59 6.76 1.61 -6.96
C ALA A 59 6.43 2.38 -8.24
N LEU A 60 5.16 2.32 -8.71
CA LEU A 60 4.69 3.13 -9.83
C LEU A 60 4.89 4.63 -9.58
N MET A 61 4.46 5.11 -8.42
CA MET A 61 4.56 6.54 -8.09
C MET A 61 6.03 6.99 -7.94
N LEU A 62 6.90 6.15 -7.37
CA LEU A 62 8.34 6.40 -7.32
C LEU A 62 8.91 6.52 -8.74
N ARG A 63 8.58 5.58 -9.60
CA ARG A 63 9.05 5.56 -10.99
C ARG A 63 8.59 6.77 -11.78
N LEU A 64 7.31 7.14 -11.69
CA LEU A 64 6.77 8.33 -12.32
C LEU A 64 7.51 9.60 -11.88
N ARG A 65 7.72 9.75 -10.57
CA ARG A 65 8.47 10.88 -10.02
C ARG A 65 9.90 10.94 -10.55
N ASP A 66 10.61 9.81 -10.52
CA ASP A 66 12.03 9.77 -10.90
C ASP A 66 12.22 9.98 -12.40
N GLU A 67 11.23 9.67 -13.21
CA GLU A 67 11.16 10.00 -14.63
C GLU A 67 10.64 11.43 -14.92
N GLY A 68 10.31 12.19 -13.88
CA GLY A 68 9.74 13.55 -14.04
C GLY A 68 8.36 13.58 -14.66
N LYS A 69 7.64 12.46 -14.61
CA LYS A 69 6.25 12.35 -15.08
C LYS A 69 5.27 12.86 -14.02
N PRO A 70 4.10 13.36 -14.44
CA PRO A 70 3.06 13.79 -13.50
C PRO A 70 2.63 12.65 -12.58
N LEU A 71 2.47 12.94 -11.28
CA LEU A 71 1.98 12.03 -10.28
C LEU A 71 0.44 12.07 -10.17
N PRO A 72 -0.22 11.01 -9.68
CA PRO A 72 -1.63 11.06 -9.29
C PRO A 72 -1.84 12.10 -8.19
N LYS A 73 -3.09 12.51 -8.00
CA LYS A 73 -3.50 13.48 -6.96
C LYS A 73 -3.28 12.99 -5.53
N GLY A 74 -3.22 11.70 -5.33
CA GLY A 74 -2.98 11.03 -4.07
C GLY A 74 -2.89 9.53 -4.23
N GLY A 75 -2.61 8.84 -3.14
CA GLY A 75 -2.62 7.38 -3.10
C GLY A 75 -3.06 6.81 -1.76
N PHE A 76 -3.60 5.60 -1.77
CA PHE A 76 -3.90 4.89 -0.54
C PHE A 76 -3.41 3.44 -0.59
N GLY A 77 -3.00 2.93 0.57
CA GLY A 77 -2.54 1.54 0.72
C GLY A 77 -3.26 0.82 1.86
N ILE A 78 -3.69 -0.40 1.61
CA ILE A 78 -4.26 -1.30 2.63
C ILE A 78 -3.19 -2.31 2.99
N SER A 79 -2.58 -2.20 4.17
CA SER A 79 -1.52 -3.09 4.63
C SER A 79 -0.42 -3.33 3.57
N PRO A 80 0.19 -2.28 3.00
CA PRO A 80 1.14 -2.45 1.89
C PRO A 80 2.37 -3.26 2.33
N TRP A 81 2.77 -4.23 1.50
CA TRP A 81 3.95 -5.05 1.73
C TRP A 81 5.18 -4.37 1.11
N THR A 82 6.00 -3.70 1.91
CA THR A 82 7.02 -2.78 1.43
C THR A 82 8.45 -3.10 1.88
N ASP A 83 8.67 -4.16 2.68
CA ASP A 83 10.00 -4.63 3.10
C ASP A 83 10.25 -6.08 2.67
N MET A 84 10.89 -6.27 1.52
CA MET A 84 11.22 -7.60 1.02
C MET A 84 12.36 -8.28 1.80
N ASN A 85 13.02 -7.54 2.69
CA ASN A 85 14.00 -8.10 3.63
C ASN A 85 13.35 -8.61 4.92
N ALA A 86 12.09 -8.26 5.18
CA ALA A 86 11.33 -8.66 6.36
C ALA A 86 12.07 -8.34 7.68
N LEU A 87 12.69 -7.15 7.77
CA LEU A 87 13.52 -6.74 8.91
C LEU A 87 12.75 -5.96 9.97
N GLY A 88 11.52 -5.53 9.67
CA GLY A 88 10.68 -4.78 10.58
C GLY A 88 10.40 -5.52 11.88
N LYS A 89 10.26 -4.78 13.00
CA LYS A 89 10.05 -5.36 14.33
C LYS A 89 8.78 -6.20 14.42
N SER A 90 7.71 -5.78 13.74
CA SER A 90 6.42 -6.47 13.78
C SER A 90 6.47 -7.88 13.20
N TYR A 91 7.42 -8.20 12.35
CA TYR A 91 7.61 -9.57 11.88
C TYR A 91 7.85 -10.55 13.03
N SER A 92 8.59 -10.14 14.06
CA SER A 92 8.82 -10.94 15.27
C SER A 92 7.74 -10.72 16.34
N GLU A 93 7.33 -9.48 16.58
CA GLU A 93 6.36 -9.11 17.62
C GLU A 93 4.97 -9.71 17.37
N ASN A 94 4.58 -9.80 16.11
CA ASN A 94 3.26 -10.26 15.67
C ASN A 94 3.28 -11.66 15.04
N TYR A 95 4.40 -12.35 15.05
CA TYR A 95 4.52 -13.70 14.49
C TYR A 95 3.47 -14.69 15.02
N ASN A 96 3.09 -14.57 16.30
CA ASN A 96 2.09 -15.42 16.94
C ASN A 96 0.68 -14.81 16.92
N LYS A 97 0.50 -13.60 16.40
CA LYS A 97 -0.77 -12.89 16.34
C LYS A 97 -1.36 -12.84 14.93
N ASP A 98 -0.48 -12.66 13.94
CA ASP A 98 -0.92 -12.57 12.55
C ASP A 98 -1.48 -13.92 12.08
N VAL A 99 -2.77 -13.90 11.74
CA VAL A 99 -3.50 -15.10 11.29
C VAL A 99 -3.24 -15.47 9.83
N ILE A 100 -2.62 -14.56 9.06
CA ILE A 100 -2.34 -14.75 7.64
C ILE A 100 -0.91 -15.28 7.44
N PHE A 101 0.09 -14.56 7.95
CA PHE A 101 1.51 -14.87 7.73
C PHE A 101 2.19 -15.55 8.92
N GLY A 102 1.62 -15.40 10.12
CA GLY A 102 2.20 -15.89 11.35
C GLY A 102 2.00 -17.39 11.60
N ARG A 103 2.43 -17.81 12.77
CA ARG A 103 2.22 -19.16 13.30
C ARG A 103 1.76 -19.04 14.75
N ARG A 104 0.85 -19.91 15.16
CA ARG A 104 0.27 -19.86 16.51
C ARG A 104 1.25 -20.20 17.64
N THR A 105 2.39 -20.80 17.32
CA THR A 105 3.38 -21.25 18.31
C THR A 105 4.81 -20.97 17.84
N GLY A 106 5.70 -20.78 18.81
CA GLY A 106 7.10 -20.53 18.58
C GLY A 106 7.43 -19.03 18.41
N ALA A 107 8.69 -18.74 18.17
CA ALA A 107 9.19 -17.40 17.87
C ALA A 107 9.72 -17.36 16.44
N LEU A 108 9.71 -16.19 15.82
CA LEU A 108 10.39 -15.96 14.57
C LEU A 108 11.89 -15.78 14.85
N ASP A 109 12.63 -16.86 14.77
CA ASP A 109 14.09 -16.86 14.75
C ASP A 109 14.63 -16.60 13.33
N GLU A 110 15.95 -16.50 13.18
CA GLU A 110 16.56 -16.19 11.88
C GLU A 110 16.36 -17.31 10.86
N GLU A 111 16.35 -18.58 11.28
CA GLU A 111 16.07 -19.71 10.38
C GLU A 111 14.67 -19.62 9.80
N LYS A 112 13.65 -19.36 10.62
CA LYS A 112 12.28 -19.18 10.17
C LYS A 112 12.09 -17.91 9.35
N ARG A 113 12.83 -16.84 9.67
CA ARG A 113 12.83 -15.61 8.86
C ARG A 113 13.39 -15.88 7.47
N GLU A 114 14.47 -16.65 7.38
CA GLU A 114 15.03 -17.05 6.08
C GLU A 114 14.08 -17.97 5.31
N MET A 115 13.45 -18.93 5.97
CA MET A 115 12.38 -19.71 5.36
C MET A 115 11.23 -18.83 4.87
N PHE A 116 10.81 -17.82 5.65
CA PHE A 116 9.76 -16.89 5.24
C PHE A 116 10.17 -16.11 3.99
N ARG A 117 11.40 -15.61 3.91
CA ARG A 117 11.93 -14.92 2.72
C ARG A 117 12.01 -15.79 1.47
N ASN A 118 12.07 -17.10 1.64
CA ASN A 118 12.16 -18.07 0.53
C ASN A 118 10.82 -18.72 0.18
N TYR A 119 9.70 -18.23 0.72
CA TYR A 119 8.38 -18.66 0.30
C TYR A 119 8.08 -18.28 -1.15
N ASP A 120 7.20 -19.04 -1.80
CA ASP A 120 6.75 -18.80 -3.18
C ASP A 120 6.22 -17.37 -3.40
N LEU A 121 5.69 -16.74 -2.35
CA LEU A 121 5.24 -15.36 -2.43
C LEU A 121 6.35 -14.34 -2.74
N TYR A 122 7.63 -14.69 -2.55
CA TYR A 122 8.79 -13.90 -2.97
C TYR A 122 9.34 -14.28 -4.35
N SER A 123 8.73 -15.25 -5.03
CA SER A 123 9.19 -15.76 -6.35
C SER A 123 9.21 -14.67 -7.43
N TRP A 124 8.40 -13.60 -7.26
CA TRP A 124 8.38 -12.48 -8.19
C TRP A 124 9.69 -11.66 -8.23
N LEU A 125 10.55 -11.81 -7.22
CA LEU A 125 11.81 -11.05 -7.11
C LEU A 125 12.92 -11.58 -8.02
N GLU A 126 13.00 -12.86 -8.26
CA GLU A 126 13.97 -13.60 -9.07
C GLU A 126 15.35 -12.93 -9.19
N GLY A 127 16.10 -12.87 -8.09
CA GLY A 127 17.46 -12.31 -8.06
C GLY A 127 17.54 -10.79 -8.01
N SER A 128 16.41 -10.10 -7.89
CA SER A 128 16.38 -8.64 -7.70
C SER A 128 16.96 -8.23 -6.35
N ASP A 129 17.57 -7.05 -6.30
CA ASP A 129 18.03 -6.46 -5.05
C ASP A 129 16.80 -6.11 -4.17
N ARG A 130 16.68 -6.79 -3.04
CA ARG A 130 15.59 -6.56 -2.09
C ARG A 130 15.66 -5.19 -1.40
N SER A 131 16.77 -4.47 -1.56
CA SER A 131 16.92 -3.11 -1.04
C SER A 131 16.68 -2.04 -2.11
N ASP A 132 16.38 -2.43 -3.35
CA ASP A 132 15.94 -1.49 -4.39
C ASP A 132 14.62 -0.82 -3.95
N PRO A 133 14.53 0.52 -3.91
CA PRO A 133 13.31 1.24 -3.55
C PRO A 133 12.08 0.90 -4.38
N TYR A 134 12.24 0.43 -5.61
CA TYR A 134 11.12 -0.04 -6.45
C TYR A 134 10.64 -1.45 -6.07
N VAL A 135 11.48 -2.19 -5.35
CA VAL A 135 11.17 -3.53 -4.80
C VAL A 135 10.71 -3.41 -3.35
N SER A 136 11.42 -2.63 -2.56
CA SER A 136 11.13 -2.38 -1.13
C SER A 136 10.99 -0.88 -0.85
N PRO A 137 9.81 -0.32 -1.00
CA PRO A 137 9.55 1.10 -0.76
C PRO A 137 9.92 1.63 0.64
N VAL A 138 10.15 0.78 1.64
CA VAL A 138 10.68 1.20 2.95
C VAL A 138 12.02 1.94 2.83
N TYR A 139 12.80 1.69 1.78
CA TYR A 139 14.08 2.34 1.51
C TYR A 139 13.96 3.60 0.63
N ALA A 140 12.75 3.94 0.20
CA ALA A 140 12.54 5.04 -0.72
C ALA A 140 12.62 6.41 -0.04
N ASP A 141 13.02 7.39 -0.85
CA ASP A 141 12.80 8.81 -0.57
C ASP A 141 11.45 9.23 -1.16
N PHE A 142 10.57 9.77 -0.31
CA PHE A 142 9.22 10.16 -0.72
C PHE A 142 9.07 11.66 -1.00
N ARG A 143 10.15 12.42 -1.14
CA ARG A 143 10.06 13.84 -1.50
C ARG A 143 9.28 14.02 -2.81
N GLY A 144 8.36 14.98 -2.82
CA GLY A 144 7.52 15.27 -3.97
C GLY A 144 6.29 14.37 -4.15
N PHE A 145 6.06 13.42 -3.24
CA PHE A 145 4.83 12.62 -3.27
C PHE A 145 3.60 13.46 -2.96
N PRO A 146 2.45 13.14 -3.55
CA PRO A 146 1.17 13.71 -3.18
C PRO A 146 0.70 13.20 -1.81
N PRO A 147 -0.42 13.70 -1.28
CA PRO A 147 -1.02 13.16 -0.06
C PRO A 147 -1.30 11.66 -0.15
N MET A 148 -1.01 10.95 0.94
CA MET A 148 -1.16 9.50 1.05
C MET A 148 -2.02 9.10 2.23
N PHE A 149 -2.70 7.96 2.14
CA PHE A 149 -3.45 7.37 3.26
C PHE A 149 -3.21 5.87 3.35
N PHE A 150 -3.00 5.36 4.56
CA PHE A 150 -2.77 3.94 4.77
C PHE A 150 -3.69 3.35 5.83
N THR A 151 -4.02 2.07 5.70
CA THR A 151 -4.61 1.28 6.79
C THR A 151 -3.68 0.15 7.15
N VAL A 152 -3.61 -0.19 8.44
CA VAL A 152 -2.74 -1.25 8.95
C VAL A 152 -3.34 -1.92 10.18
N GLY A 153 -3.28 -3.24 10.24
CA GLY A 153 -3.65 -4.02 11.42
C GLY A 153 -2.53 -3.97 12.48
N CYS A 154 -2.89 -3.76 13.75
CA CYS A 154 -1.89 -3.72 14.82
C CYS A 154 -1.27 -5.09 15.09
N ASP A 155 -1.94 -6.18 14.73
CA ASP A 155 -1.49 -7.55 14.95
C ASP A 155 -0.92 -8.22 13.68
N GLU A 156 -0.80 -7.47 12.56
CA GLU A 156 -0.17 -8.03 11.35
C GLU A 156 1.37 -7.98 11.40
N MET A 157 2.02 -8.95 10.76
CA MET A 157 3.48 -8.99 10.63
C MET A 157 4.01 -7.83 9.80
N LEU A 158 3.25 -7.33 8.82
CA LEU A 158 3.62 -6.21 7.95
C LEU A 158 3.38 -4.82 8.57
N ARG A 159 3.02 -4.72 9.87
CA ARG A 159 2.78 -3.42 10.52
C ARG A 159 3.97 -2.47 10.38
N SER A 160 5.18 -2.96 10.62
CA SER A 160 6.41 -2.15 10.51
C SER A 160 6.64 -1.60 9.12
N ASP A 161 6.19 -2.29 8.07
CA ASP A 161 6.28 -1.84 6.68
C ASP A 161 5.54 -0.52 6.51
N THR A 162 4.25 -0.52 6.88
CA THR A 162 3.42 0.68 6.84
C THR A 162 3.96 1.78 7.76
N GLU A 163 4.36 1.45 8.99
CA GLU A 163 4.87 2.44 9.95
C GLU A 163 6.15 3.11 9.44
N THR A 164 7.05 2.35 8.81
CA THR A 164 8.31 2.87 8.26
C THR A 164 8.06 3.82 7.09
N ILE A 165 7.21 3.46 6.13
CA ILE A 165 6.91 4.36 5.01
C ILE A 165 6.19 5.62 5.47
N VAL A 166 5.27 5.52 6.43
CA VAL A 166 4.58 6.68 7.01
C VAL A 166 5.57 7.62 7.71
N GLU A 167 6.51 7.06 8.48
CA GLU A 167 7.55 7.87 9.13
C GLU A 167 8.46 8.56 8.10
N ASN A 168 8.88 7.84 7.05
CA ASN A 168 9.71 8.39 5.98
C ASN A 168 8.96 9.49 5.21
N MET A 169 7.69 9.30 4.91
CA MET A 169 6.84 10.33 4.29
C MET A 169 6.74 11.59 5.15
N ARG A 170 6.54 11.44 6.48
CA ARG A 170 6.51 12.57 7.41
C ARG A 170 7.83 13.33 7.46
N LYS A 171 8.97 12.61 7.50
CA LYS A 171 10.31 13.22 7.41
C LYS A 171 10.49 14.02 6.12
N ASN A 172 9.91 13.55 5.02
CA ASN A 172 9.93 14.22 3.72
C ASN A 172 8.82 15.27 3.55
N LYS A 173 8.05 15.58 4.61
CA LYS A 173 6.95 16.57 4.61
C LYS A 173 5.81 16.20 3.65
N VAL A 174 5.62 14.94 3.37
CA VAL A 174 4.47 14.42 2.60
C VAL A 174 3.26 14.34 3.54
N PRO A 175 2.11 14.93 3.18
CA PRO A 175 0.88 14.76 3.95
C PRO A 175 0.47 13.28 3.95
N VAL A 176 0.42 12.66 5.13
CA VAL A 176 0.10 11.23 5.25
C VAL A 176 -0.79 10.94 6.45
N GLY A 177 -1.92 10.29 6.19
CA GLY A 177 -2.82 9.73 7.18
C GLY A 177 -2.61 8.23 7.36
N VAL A 178 -2.95 7.70 8.53
CA VAL A 178 -2.92 6.26 8.80
C VAL A 178 -4.02 5.86 9.77
N PHE A 179 -4.79 4.84 9.39
CA PHE A 179 -5.71 4.15 10.29
C PHE A 179 -5.03 2.90 10.86
N ARG A 180 -5.04 2.74 12.18
CA ARG A 180 -4.51 1.55 12.88
C ARG A 180 -5.66 0.77 13.48
N GLY A 181 -5.89 -0.45 12.98
CA GLY A 181 -6.90 -1.37 13.51
C GLY A 181 -6.36 -2.18 14.69
N ASN A 182 -6.81 -1.87 15.91
CA ASN A 182 -6.41 -2.65 17.10
C ASN A 182 -6.97 -4.07 17.02
N GLY A 183 -6.10 -5.08 17.26
CA GLY A 183 -6.47 -6.48 17.17
C GLY A 183 -6.75 -6.97 15.74
N MET A 184 -6.47 -6.15 14.72
CA MET A 184 -6.72 -6.48 13.33
C MET A 184 -5.48 -7.07 12.67
N TRP A 185 -5.74 -7.94 11.71
CA TRP A 185 -4.77 -8.68 10.91
C TRP A 185 -4.50 -8.02 9.55
N HIS A 186 -3.67 -8.65 8.75
CA HIS A 186 -3.29 -8.18 7.42
C HIS A 186 -4.51 -7.97 6.49
N ALA A 187 -4.55 -6.82 5.84
CA ALA A 187 -5.59 -6.41 4.89
C ALA A 187 -7.03 -6.42 5.46
N PHE A 188 -7.19 -6.26 6.78
CA PHE A 188 -8.49 -6.33 7.45
C PHE A 188 -9.52 -5.35 6.86
N ALA A 189 -9.11 -4.19 6.34
CA ALA A 189 -10.01 -3.17 5.77
C ALA A 189 -10.84 -3.70 4.57
N LEU A 190 -10.40 -4.78 3.90
CA LEU A 190 -11.16 -5.44 2.84
C LEU A 190 -12.45 -6.11 3.34
N TYR A 191 -12.56 -6.36 4.65
CA TYR A 191 -13.74 -6.94 5.28
C TYR A 191 -14.77 -5.90 5.73
N HIS A 192 -14.79 -4.73 5.05
CA HIS A 192 -15.78 -3.68 5.31
C HIS A 192 -17.21 -4.21 5.13
N GLY A 193 -18.14 -3.71 5.96
CA GLY A 193 -19.51 -4.19 6.01
C GLY A 193 -19.71 -5.47 6.84
N ILE A 194 -18.61 -6.15 7.25
CA ILE A 194 -18.65 -7.35 8.10
C ILE A 194 -18.09 -7.03 9.48
N ILE A 195 -16.96 -6.32 9.53
CA ILE A 195 -16.22 -5.99 10.75
C ILE A 195 -16.30 -4.49 10.99
N PRO A 196 -16.66 -4.01 12.20
CA PRO A 196 -16.79 -2.60 12.49
C PRO A 196 -15.51 -1.80 12.23
N GLU A 197 -14.36 -2.32 12.65
CA GLU A 197 -13.04 -1.69 12.44
C GLU A 197 -12.69 -1.60 10.96
N ALA A 198 -12.99 -2.64 10.19
CA ALA A 198 -12.78 -2.65 8.73
C ALA A 198 -13.69 -1.62 8.04
N THR A 199 -14.94 -1.51 8.51
CA THR A 199 -15.90 -0.52 7.99
C THR A 199 -15.43 0.90 8.29
N ALA A 200 -14.90 1.16 9.50
CA ALA A 200 -14.33 2.45 9.86
C ALA A 200 -13.10 2.78 8.99
N ALA A 201 -12.16 1.83 8.85
CA ALA A 201 -10.97 2.00 8.02
C ALA A 201 -11.32 2.27 6.55
N PHE A 202 -12.30 1.56 6.00
CA PHE A 202 -12.77 1.76 4.63
C PHE A 202 -13.46 3.12 4.45
N SER A 203 -14.25 3.56 5.46
CA SER A 203 -14.86 4.90 5.46
C SER A 203 -13.79 5.99 5.41
N ASP A 204 -12.68 5.82 6.13
CA ASP A 204 -11.57 6.78 6.11
C ASP A 204 -10.89 6.83 4.74
N ILE A 205 -10.73 5.67 4.06
CA ILE A 205 -10.24 5.64 2.67
C ILE A 205 -11.19 6.42 1.76
N VAL A 206 -12.51 6.19 1.88
CA VAL A 206 -13.51 6.89 1.07
C VAL A 206 -13.47 8.39 1.34
N SER A 207 -13.38 8.80 2.60
CA SER A 207 -13.24 10.22 2.98
C SER A 207 -11.96 10.82 2.40
N PHE A 208 -10.83 10.13 2.52
CA PHE A 208 -9.56 10.58 1.91
C PHE A 208 -9.70 10.81 0.41
N ILE A 209 -10.36 9.88 -0.32
CA ILE A 209 -10.60 10.02 -1.78
C ILE A 209 -11.51 11.22 -2.04
N SER A 210 -12.62 11.35 -1.32
CA SER A 210 -13.60 12.43 -1.51
C SER A 210 -13.00 13.80 -1.26
N ASP A 211 -12.17 13.94 -0.20
CA ASP A 211 -11.50 15.21 0.13
C ASP A 211 -10.50 15.65 -0.94
N ARG A 212 -10.04 14.74 -1.80
CA ARG A 212 -9.15 15.09 -2.94
C ARG A 212 -9.93 15.64 -4.13
N PHE A 213 -11.21 15.29 -4.26
CA PHE A 213 -12.08 15.76 -5.32
C PHE A 213 -13.15 16.70 -4.71
N GLU A 214 -12.97 17.98 -4.73
CA GLU A 214 -13.81 19.03 -4.10
C GLU A 214 -15.31 19.04 -4.52
N CYS A 215 -15.83 17.94 -5.06
CA CYS A 215 -17.14 17.89 -5.72
C CYS A 215 -18.14 16.88 -5.18
N TYR A 216 -17.99 16.35 -3.96
CA TYR A 216 -18.96 15.39 -3.45
C TYR A 216 -19.56 15.85 -2.12
N ASP A 217 -20.83 16.26 -2.22
CA ASP A 217 -21.76 16.43 -1.08
C ASP A 217 -22.12 15.01 -0.55
N TYR A 218 -21.14 14.34 0.06
CA TYR A 218 -21.34 13.04 0.68
C TYR A 218 -21.43 13.24 2.19
N THR A 219 -22.66 13.43 2.68
CA THR A 219 -22.95 13.39 4.12
C THR A 219 -22.85 11.95 4.63
N TYR A 220 -21.63 11.47 4.84
CA TYR A 220 -21.40 10.32 5.69
C TYR A 220 -21.30 10.85 7.14
N PRO A 221 -21.96 10.24 8.12
CA PRO A 221 -21.83 10.66 9.51
C PRO A 221 -20.42 10.28 10.00
N GLY A 222 -19.46 11.12 9.73
CA GLY A 222 -18.07 10.87 9.91
C GLY A 222 -17.46 11.62 11.06
N ARG A 223 -16.31 11.22 11.45
CA ARG A 223 -15.46 11.79 12.48
C ARG A 223 -14.57 12.86 11.89
N GLU A 224 -14.38 13.97 12.62
CA GLU A 224 -13.33 14.94 12.30
C GLU A 224 -11.95 14.27 12.37
N TYR A 225 -11.19 14.32 11.29
CA TYR A 225 -9.79 13.91 11.25
C TYR A 225 -8.88 15.13 11.29
N ARG A 226 -8.07 15.23 12.33
CA ARG A 226 -6.97 16.18 12.34
C ARG A 226 -5.78 15.51 11.63
N LEU A 227 -5.44 16.02 10.46
CA LEU A 227 -4.15 15.75 9.82
C LEU A 227 -3.09 16.45 10.67
N SER A 228 -2.31 15.70 11.42
CA SER A 228 -1.13 16.17 12.16
C SER A 228 0.15 15.80 11.42
#